data_5861c1b02733e37caeb836c2112e2590
#
_entry.id   5861c1b02733e37caeb836c2112e2590
#
_cell.length_a   1.000
_cell.length_b   1.000
_cell.length_c   1.000
_cell.angle_alpha   90.00
_cell.angle_beta   90.00
_cell.angle_gamma   90.00
#
_symmetry.space_group_name_H-M   'P 1'
#
loop_
_entity.id
_entity.type
_entity.pdbx_description
1 polymer ?
#
loop_
_entity_poly.entity_id
_entity_poly.type
_entity_poly.pdbx_seq_one_letter_code
_entity_poly.pdbx_strand_id
1 'polypeptide(L)'
;YASTELAIKPRVLATGRDRASNHSFYHASRAFATGHTATLLALFEELTRADRFVQQKRPEAIKLIADFSGLDAGVVSLFLQRRPPSPVGPLNASTVADQQRVADAFHRLGLIPKPVQVADIVWQPDFSKKNAS
;
A
#
# COMPACT_ATOMS: atom_id res chain seq x y z
N TYR A 1 -14.88 -4.34 9.17
CA TYR A 1 -14.65 -3.38 10.25
C TYR A 1 -15.64 -2.21 10.15
N ALA A 2 -15.57 -1.38 9.09
CA ALA A 2 -16.51 -0.27 8.89
C ALA A 2 -17.97 -0.73 8.82
N SER A 3 -18.26 -1.83 8.11
CA SER A 3 -19.60 -2.43 8.06
C SER A 3 -20.12 -2.81 9.44
N THR A 4 -19.28 -3.49 10.24
CA THR A 4 -19.63 -3.90 11.60
C THR A 4 -19.92 -2.70 12.50
N GLU A 5 -19.09 -1.65 12.38
CA GLU A 5 -19.24 -0.44 13.18
C GLU A 5 -20.53 0.31 12.86
N LEU A 6 -20.91 0.41 11.59
CA LEU A 6 -22.16 1.04 11.18
C LEU A 6 -23.38 0.22 11.61
N ALA A 7 -23.28 -1.13 11.58
CA ALA A 7 -24.39 -2.02 11.89
C ALA A 7 -24.66 -2.13 13.40
N ILE A 8 -23.63 -2.32 14.23
CA ILE A 8 -23.80 -2.66 15.65
C ILE A 8 -23.11 -1.71 16.63
N LYS A 9 -22.46 -0.65 16.14
CA LYS A 9 -21.79 0.39 16.96
C LYS A 9 -20.94 -0.20 18.10
N PRO A 10 -19.98 -1.08 17.83
CA PRO A 10 -19.17 -1.73 18.85
C PRO A 10 -18.29 -0.71 19.57
N ARG A 11 -17.92 -1.02 20.82
CA ARG A 11 -16.96 -0.24 21.57
C ARG A 11 -15.54 -0.52 21.05
N VAL A 12 -14.87 0.49 20.50
CA VAL A 12 -13.46 0.40 20.10
C VAL A 12 -12.58 0.47 21.35
N LEU A 13 -11.82 -0.58 21.63
CA LEU A 13 -10.92 -0.66 22.79
C LEU A 13 -9.56 -0.04 22.48
N ALA A 14 -9.03 -0.26 21.28
CA ALA A 14 -7.75 0.27 20.82
C ALA A 14 -7.71 0.30 19.28
N THR A 15 -6.81 1.10 18.75
CA THR A 15 -6.51 1.16 17.31
C THR A 15 -5.04 0.84 17.07
N GLY A 16 -4.68 0.51 15.83
CA GLY A 16 -3.28 0.32 15.41
C GLY A 16 -2.51 1.63 15.18
N ARG A 17 -3.15 2.79 15.38
CA ARG A 17 -2.48 4.08 15.18
C ARG A 17 -1.26 4.18 16.10
N ASP A 18 -0.14 4.65 15.56
CA ASP A 18 1.15 4.81 16.23
C ASP A 18 1.76 3.50 16.78
N ARG A 19 1.19 2.33 16.42
CA ARG A 19 1.68 1.01 16.84
C ARG A 19 2.12 0.13 15.68
N ALA A 20 1.51 0.29 14.52
CA ALA A 20 1.87 -0.46 13.32
C ALA A 20 1.80 0.46 12.10
N SER A 21 2.80 0.35 11.24
CA SER A 21 2.74 0.99 9.91
C SER A 21 1.67 0.30 9.06
N ASN A 22 0.92 1.08 8.30
CA ASN A 22 -0.10 0.56 7.37
C ASN A 22 0.41 0.65 5.92
N HIS A 23 1.65 0.24 5.71
CA HIS A 23 2.24 0.21 4.37
C HIS A 23 1.74 -1.00 3.58
N SER A 24 1.45 -0.79 2.31
CA SER A 24 1.26 -1.84 1.31
C SER A 24 2.40 -1.77 0.30
N PHE A 25 2.79 -2.92 -0.24
CA PHE A 25 3.93 -3.00 -1.15
C PHE A 25 3.50 -3.60 -2.48
N TYR A 26 4.06 -3.09 -3.56
CA TYR A 26 3.98 -3.72 -4.87
C TYR A 26 5.17 -4.65 -5.04
N HIS A 27 4.92 -5.84 -5.54
CA HIS A 27 5.91 -6.87 -5.75
C HIS A 27 6.00 -7.24 -7.23
N ALA A 28 7.21 -7.46 -7.71
CA ALA A 28 7.47 -7.97 -9.04
C ALA A 28 8.65 -8.96 -8.98
N SER A 29 8.73 -9.88 -9.94
CA SER A 29 9.93 -10.68 -10.08
C SER A 29 11.11 -9.79 -10.47
N ARG A 30 12.33 -10.16 -10.07
CA ARG A 30 13.54 -9.42 -10.43
C ARG A 30 13.70 -9.31 -11.95
N ALA A 31 13.43 -10.40 -12.69
CA ALA A 31 13.51 -10.41 -14.15
C ALA A 31 12.53 -9.42 -14.77
N PHE A 32 11.29 -9.35 -14.27
CA PHE A 32 10.30 -8.37 -14.77
C PHE A 32 10.71 -6.94 -14.43
N ALA A 33 11.15 -6.69 -13.20
CA ALA A 33 11.53 -5.35 -12.76
C ALA A 33 12.72 -4.78 -13.55
N THR A 34 13.70 -5.62 -13.91
CA THR A 34 14.85 -5.23 -14.73
C THR A 34 14.52 -5.11 -16.21
N GLY A 35 13.73 -6.03 -16.75
CA GLY A 35 13.41 -6.06 -18.18
C GLY A 35 12.30 -5.08 -18.59
N HIS A 36 11.44 -4.67 -17.65
CA HIS A 36 10.25 -3.86 -17.93
C HIS A 36 10.13 -2.63 -17.03
N THR A 37 11.26 -2.00 -16.73
CA THR A 37 11.33 -0.80 -15.87
C THR A 37 10.37 0.30 -16.31
N ALA A 38 10.31 0.60 -17.62
CA ALA A 38 9.41 1.62 -18.15
C ALA A 38 7.92 1.31 -17.88
N THR A 39 7.52 0.05 -18.01
CA THR A 39 6.16 -0.41 -17.71
C THR A 39 5.82 -0.22 -16.24
N LEU A 40 6.74 -0.56 -15.32
CA LEU A 40 6.53 -0.36 -13.89
C LEU A 40 6.43 1.12 -13.53
N LEU A 41 7.25 1.97 -14.12
CA LEU A 41 7.18 3.42 -13.89
C LEU A 41 5.84 3.99 -14.38
N ALA A 42 5.39 3.60 -15.57
CA ALA A 42 4.08 4.00 -16.10
C ALA A 42 2.94 3.52 -15.18
N LEU A 43 3.00 2.27 -14.69
CA LEU A 43 2.03 1.75 -13.72
C LEU A 43 2.00 2.60 -12.45
N PHE A 44 3.14 2.96 -11.89
CA PHE A 44 3.18 3.76 -10.67
C PHE A 44 2.68 5.19 -10.87
N GLU A 45 2.87 5.76 -12.06
CA GLU A 45 2.26 7.05 -12.44
C GLU A 45 0.72 6.95 -12.44
N GLU A 46 0.16 5.87 -13.02
CA GLU A 46 -1.30 5.65 -13.03
C GLU A 46 -1.85 5.41 -11.60
N LEU A 47 -1.16 4.62 -10.79
CA LEU A 47 -1.58 4.38 -9.40
C LEU A 47 -1.54 5.68 -8.58
N THR A 48 -0.54 6.53 -8.80
CA THR A 48 -0.46 7.86 -8.18
C THR A 48 -1.61 8.77 -8.64
N ARG A 49 -1.98 8.67 -9.92
CA ARG A 49 -3.12 9.40 -10.49
C ARG A 49 -4.43 8.92 -9.87
N ALA A 50 -4.58 7.61 -9.68
CA ALA A 50 -5.75 7.01 -9.03
C ALA A 50 -5.86 7.44 -7.55
N ASP A 51 -4.76 7.45 -6.78
CA ASP A 51 -4.79 7.96 -5.40
C ASP A 51 -5.21 9.44 -5.37
N ARG A 52 -4.66 10.25 -6.26
CA ARG A 52 -5.02 11.66 -6.37
C ARG A 52 -6.51 11.85 -6.72
N PHE A 53 -7.06 11.03 -7.62
CA PHE A 53 -8.49 11.02 -7.92
C PHE A 53 -9.32 10.72 -6.67
N VAL A 54 -8.95 9.69 -5.91
CA VAL A 54 -9.65 9.35 -4.65
C VAL A 54 -9.63 10.50 -3.64
N GLN A 55 -8.53 11.26 -3.57
CA GLN A 55 -8.43 12.40 -2.65
C GLN A 55 -9.24 13.60 -3.11
N GLN A 56 -9.24 13.91 -4.40
CA GLN A 56 -9.84 15.12 -4.97
C GLN A 56 -11.30 14.95 -5.35
N LYS A 57 -11.73 13.73 -5.73
CA LYS A 57 -13.06 13.41 -6.24
C LYS A 57 -13.75 12.39 -5.34
N ARG A 58 -13.81 12.70 -4.04
CA ARG A 58 -14.30 11.78 -3.02
C ARG A 58 -15.67 11.17 -3.31
N PRO A 59 -16.71 11.95 -3.69
CA PRO A 59 -18.04 11.40 -3.98
C PRO A 59 -18.03 10.40 -5.13
N GLU A 60 -17.34 10.74 -6.22
CA GLU A 60 -17.22 9.86 -7.40
C GLU A 60 -16.42 8.59 -7.08
N ALA A 61 -15.35 8.71 -6.28
CA ALA A 61 -14.57 7.58 -5.82
C ALA A 61 -15.38 6.63 -4.93
N ILE A 62 -16.21 7.17 -4.01
CA ILE A 62 -17.10 6.37 -3.18
C ILE A 62 -18.07 5.58 -4.06
N LYS A 63 -18.72 6.25 -5.02
CA LYS A 63 -19.65 5.59 -5.93
C LYS A 63 -18.96 4.48 -6.72
N LEU A 64 -17.81 4.76 -7.34
CA LEU A 64 -17.07 3.81 -8.15
C LEU A 64 -16.66 2.57 -7.34
N ILE A 65 -16.16 2.77 -6.12
CA ILE A 65 -15.72 1.68 -5.24
C ILE A 65 -16.93 0.87 -4.75
N ALA A 66 -18.04 1.53 -4.39
CA ALA A 66 -19.26 0.86 -3.97
C ALA A 66 -19.83 -0.01 -5.10
N ASP A 67 -19.95 0.54 -6.30
CA ASP A 67 -20.44 -0.18 -7.47
C ASP A 67 -19.54 -1.40 -7.81
N PHE A 68 -18.22 -1.23 -7.74
CA PHE A 68 -17.26 -2.31 -8.03
C PHE A 68 -17.23 -3.39 -6.95
N SER A 69 -17.27 -3.02 -5.68
CA SER A 69 -17.11 -3.94 -4.55
C SER A 69 -18.42 -4.56 -4.05
N GLY A 70 -19.56 -4.01 -4.44
CA GLY A 70 -20.88 -4.37 -3.90
C GLY A 70 -21.09 -3.94 -2.44
N LEU A 71 -20.22 -3.08 -1.89
CA LEU A 71 -20.35 -2.55 -0.55
C LEU A 71 -21.29 -1.34 -0.51
N ASP A 72 -21.95 -1.14 0.63
CA ASP A 72 -22.74 0.07 0.87
C ASP A 72 -21.86 1.33 0.80
N ALA A 73 -22.37 2.39 0.18
CA ALA A 73 -21.64 3.64 -0.02
C ALA A 73 -21.23 4.31 1.31
N GLY A 74 -22.02 4.14 2.37
CA GLY A 74 -21.68 4.62 3.72
C GLY A 74 -20.48 3.88 4.30
N VAL A 75 -20.38 2.57 4.07
CA VAL A 75 -19.23 1.74 4.46
C VAL A 75 -17.97 2.21 3.74
N VAL A 76 -18.07 2.42 2.41
CA VAL A 76 -16.95 2.92 1.59
C VAL A 76 -16.54 4.33 2.04
N SER A 77 -17.51 5.19 2.31
CA SER A 77 -17.26 6.56 2.81
C SER A 77 -16.48 6.55 4.12
N LEU A 78 -16.91 5.76 5.10
CA LEU A 78 -16.25 5.62 6.39
C LEU A 78 -14.83 5.05 6.24
N PHE A 79 -14.67 4.04 5.40
CA PHE A 79 -13.36 3.47 5.09
C PHE A 79 -12.40 4.52 4.50
N LEU A 80 -12.84 5.25 3.48
CA LEU A 80 -12.04 6.27 2.84
C LEU A 80 -11.75 7.47 3.74
N GLN A 81 -12.67 7.83 4.64
CA GLN A 81 -12.47 8.88 5.62
C GLN A 81 -11.32 8.55 6.59
N ARG A 82 -11.18 7.29 6.95
CA ARG A 82 -10.16 6.81 7.89
C ARG A 82 -8.82 6.49 7.23
N ARG A 83 -8.84 6.23 5.93
CA ARG A 83 -7.62 5.93 5.18
C ARG A 83 -6.85 7.21 4.90
N PRO A 84 -5.58 7.32 5.35
CA PRO A 84 -4.73 8.43 4.94
C PRO A 84 -4.46 8.36 3.43
N PRO A 85 -4.03 9.46 2.80
CA PRO A 85 -3.47 9.41 1.45
C PRO A 85 -2.38 8.34 1.36
N SER A 86 -2.37 7.60 0.26
CA SER A 86 -1.44 6.48 0.05
C SER A 86 -0.70 6.65 -1.28
N PRO A 87 0.10 7.72 -1.44
CA PRO A 87 0.84 7.94 -2.66
C PRO A 87 1.81 6.80 -2.89
N VAL A 88 1.92 6.39 -4.15
CA VAL A 88 2.94 5.41 -4.56
C VAL A 88 4.29 6.13 -4.68
N GLY A 89 5.29 5.57 -4.04
CA GLY A 89 6.63 6.15 -4.04
C GLY A 89 7.72 5.14 -3.72
N PRO A 90 8.99 5.53 -3.85
CA PRO A 90 10.10 4.68 -3.48
C PRO A 90 10.10 4.39 -1.98
N LEU A 91 10.61 3.21 -1.62
CA LEU A 91 10.79 2.84 -0.22
C LEU A 91 11.90 3.70 0.41
N ASN A 92 11.56 4.40 1.46
CA ASN A 92 12.54 5.15 2.25
C ASN A 92 13.21 4.26 3.31
N ALA A 93 14.29 4.75 3.90
CA ALA A 93 15.07 3.99 4.88
C ALA A 93 14.25 3.56 6.11
N SER A 94 13.31 4.39 6.58
CA SER A 94 12.47 4.04 7.74
C SER A 94 11.50 2.91 7.40
N THR A 95 10.88 2.93 6.21
CA THR A 95 10.00 1.85 5.75
C THR A 95 10.77 0.53 5.59
N VAL A 96 11.99 0.58 5.05
CA VAL A 96 12.86 -0.60 4.93
C VAL A 96 13.21 -1.15 6.32
N ALA A 97 13.57 -0.29 7.27
CA ALA A 97 13.88 -0.70 8.64
C ALA A 97 12.66 -1.30 9.37
N ASP A 98 11.47 -0.74 9.17
CA ASP A 98 10.23 -1.29 9.72
C ASP A 98 9.96 -2.69 9.17
N GLN A 99 10.11 -2.87 7.88
CA GLN A 99 9.93 -4.17 7.24
C GLN A 99 11.01 -5.18 7.65
N GLN A 100 12.24 -4.73 7.90
CA GLN A 100 13.30 -5.59 8.44
C GLN A 100 12.93 -6.12 9.83
N ARG A 101 12.38 -5.26 10.71
CA ARG A 101 11.93 -5.72 12.03
C ARG A 101 10.84 -6.79 11.95
N VAL A 102 9.94 -6.68 10.97
CA VAL A 102 8.92 -7.71 10.73
C VAL A 102 9.58 -9.01 10.27
N ALA A 103 10.48 -8.95 9.28
CA ALA A 103 11.20 -10.12 8.77
C ALA A 103 11.99 -10.83 9.88
N ASP A 104 12.70 -10.08 10.72
CA ASP A 104 13.47 -10.61 11.85
C ASP A 104 12.57 -11.28 12.89
N ALA A 105 11.40 -10.68 13.16
CA ALA A 105 10.42 -11.28 14.07
C ALA A 105 9.89 -12.60 13.51
N PHE A 106 9.54 -12.67 12.22
CA PHE A 106 9.07 -13.89 11.57
C PHE A 106 10.13 -15.00 11.57
N HIS A 107 11.40 -14.65 11.30
CA HIS A 107 12.49 -15.60 11.40
C HIS A 107 12.68 -16.11 12.84
N ARG A 108 12.72 -15.23 13.82
CA ARG A 108 12.87 -15.58 15.24
C ARG A 108 11.74 -16.50 15.75
N LEU A 109 10.52 -16.31 15.22
CA LEU A 109 9.37 -17.16 15.54
C LEU A 109 9.31 -18.45 14.72
N GLY A 110 10.29 -18.71 13.85
CA GLY A 110 10.33 -19.91 13.00
C GLY A 110 9.31 -19.92 11.86
N LEU A 111 8.67 -18.79 11.56
CA LEU A 111 7.68 -18.66 10.50
C LEU A 111 8.30 -18.59 9.10
N ILE A 112 9.55 -18.14 9.02
CA ILE A 112 10.36 -18.23 7.81
C ILE A 112 11.69 -18.96 8.11
N PRO A 113 12.15 -19.84 7.20
CA PRO A 113 13.26 -20.76 7.47
C PRO A 113 14.63 -20.09 7.47
N LYS A 114 14.76 -18.92 6.85
CA LYS A 114 16.03 -18.21 6.70
C LYS A 114 15.85 -16.72 6.98
N PRO A 115 16.88 -16.03 7.52
CA PRO A 115 16.85 -14.59 7.65
C PRO A 115 16.78 -13.93 6.27
N VAL A 116 16.06 -12.82 6.18
CA VAL A 116 15.90 -12.03 4.95
C VAL A 116 16.48 -10.65 5.18
N GLN A 117 17.34 -10.19 4.28
CA GLN A 117 17.80 -8.80 4.24
C GLN A 117 16.87 -8.01 3.33
N VAL A 118 15.99 -7.22 3.92
CA VAL A 118 14.95 -6.49 3.17
C VAL A 118 15.58 -5.51 2.18
N ALA A 119 16.70 -4.87 2.54
CA ALA A 119 17.40 -3.95 1.64
C ALA A 119 17.82 -4.59 0.31
N ASP A 120 18.14 -5.90 0.29
CA ASP A 120 18.61 -6.62 -0.90
C ASP A 120 17.49 -6.89 -1.91
N ILE A 121 16.23 -6.81 -1.47
CA ILE A 121 15.06 -7.06 -2.31
C ILE A 121 14.35 -5.78 -2.73
N VAL A 122 14.78 -4.61 -2.23
CA VAL A 122 14.23 -3.33 -2.64
C VAL A 122 14.65 -3.01 -4.06
N TRP A 123 13.66 -2.83 -4.93
CA TRP A 123 13.92 -2.36 -6.29
C TRP A 123 14.12 -0.85 -6.30
N GLN A 124 15.25 -0.42 -6.82
CA GLN A 124 15.59 0.99 -7.03
C GLN A 124 15.76 1.23 -8.53
N PRO A 125 14.77 1.80 -9.20
CA PRO A 125 14.89 2.10 -10.62
C PRO A 125 15.91 3.22 -10.86
N ASP A 126 16.68 3.05 -11.91
CA ASP A 126 17.54 4.11 -12.42
C ASP A 126 16.70 5.14 -13.19
N PHE A 127 16.33 6.21 -12.51
CA PHE A 127 15.54 7.29 -13.11
C PHE A 127 16.31 8.10 -14.18
N SER A 128 17.63 7.93 -14.31
CA SER A 128 18.42 8.65 -15.32
C SER A 128 18.13 8.18 -16.76
N LYS A 129 17.56 6.97 -16.91
CA LYS A 129 17.24 6.39 -18.22
C LYS A 129 15.88 6.81 -18.79
N LYS A 130 15.14 7.68 -18.13
CA LYS A 130 13.81 8.15 -18.56
C LYS A 130 13.84 9.01 -19.84
N ASN A 131 15.04 9.47 -20.29
CA ASN A 131 15.20 10.43 -21.39
C ASN A 131 15.87 9.83 -22.64
N ALA A 132 15.95 8.52 -22.78
CA ALA A 132 16.57 7.86 -23.93
C ALA A 132 15.55 7.01 -24.70
N SER A 133 14.51 7.66 -25.26
CA SER A 133 13.62 7.07 -26.28
C SER A 133 12.97 8.18 -27.07
#